data_2b02a680ae2023489becc3cb8c5001ef
#
_entry.id   2b02a680ae2023489becc3cb8c5001ef
#
_cell.length_a   1.000
_cell.length_b   1.000
_cell.length_c   1.000
_cell.angle_alpha   90.00
_cell.angle_beta   90.00
_cell.angle_gamma   90.00
#
_symmetry.space_group_name_H-M   'P 1'
#
loop_
_entity.id
_entity.type
_entity.pdbx_description
1 polymer ?
#
loop_
_entity_poly.entity_id
_entity_poly.type
_entity_poly.pdbx_seq_one_letter_code
_entity_poly.pdbx_strand_id
1 'polypeptide(L)'
;MKHKISRILCTALCCAPLLASAQTSEKSTSPKRLYQEGQTLFQQKAYAAAISPLQAYVRQMNADGKPLPDTGERQEAEYMLVCAAYELRDPQSIDLLRAFLDEYPDTPHANRIYALIASSYFF
;
A
#
# COMPACT_ATOMS: atom_id res chain seq x y z
N MET A 1 -50.19 -9.22 -15.22
CA MET A 1 -49.80 -7.86 -14.82
C MET A 1 -49.11 -7.83 -13.47
N LYS A 2 -49.65 -8.47 -12.47
CA LYS A 2 -49.05 -8.50 -11.14
C LYS A 2 -47.65 -9.11 -11.09
N HIS A 3 -47.36 -10.03 -11.98
CA HIS A 3 -46.05 -10.70 -12.04
C HIS A 3 -44.93 -9.79 -12.52
N LYS A 4 -45.24 -8.77 -13.29
CA LYS A 4 -44.25 -7.80 -13.76
C LYS A 4 -43.71 -6.93 -12.64
N ILE A 5 -44.57 -6.62 -11.66
CA ILE A 5 -44.20 -5.79 -10.51
C ILE A 5 -43.23 -6.53 -9.60
N SER A 6 -43.45 -7.81 -9.35
CA SER A 6 -42.55 -8.60 -8.51
C SER A 6 -41.16 -8.79 -9.13
N ARG A 7 -41.08 -8.84 -10.45
CA ARG A 7 -39.77 -8.91 -11.14
C ARG A 7 -38.98 -7.61 -10.97
N ILE A 8 -39.62 -6.50 -10.99
CA ILE A 8 -38.97 -5.20 -10.81
C ILE A 8 -38.42 -5.09 -9.39
N LEU A 9 -39.17 -5.57 -8.40
CA LEU A 9 -38.74 -5.58 -7.02
C LEU A 9 -37.49 -6.44 -6.81
N CYS A 10 -37.39 -7.59 -7.46
CA CYS A 10 -36.22 -8.44 -7.39
C CYS A 10 -34.97 -7.75 -7.97
N THR A 11 -35.12 -6.99 -9.03
CA THR A 11 -34.03 -6.23 -9.64
C THR A 11 -33.51 -5.16 -8.72
N ALA A 12 -34.38 -4.46 -8.00
CA ALA A 12 -34.00 -3.43 -7.06
C ALA A 12 -33.20 -4.03 -5.87
N LEU A 13 -33.56 -5.20 -5.40
CA LEU A 13 -32.86 -5.88 -4.31
C LEU A 13 -31.44 -6.28 -4.71
N CYS A 14 -31.20 -6.62 -5.96
CA CYS A 14 -29.87 -6.98 -6.43
C CYS A 14 -28.89 -5.80 -6.43
N CYS A 15 -29.37 -4.57 -6.52
CA CYS A 15 -28.52 -3.38 -6.50
C CYS A 15 -28.06 -3.00 -5.08
N ALA A 16 -28.81 -3.33 -4.06
CA ALA A 16 -28.52 -2.95 -2.69
C ALA A 16 -27.17 -3.49 -2.17
N PRO A 17 -26.77 -4.74 -2.44
CA PRO A 17 -25.45 -5.26 -2.01
C PRO A 17 -24.27 -4.52 -2.60
N LEU A 18 -24.38 -4.01 -3.82
CA LEU A 18 -23.32 -3.26 -4.46
C LEU A 18 -23.04 -1.93 -3.77
N LEU A 19 -24.09 -1.24 -3.32
CA LEU A 19 -23.96 -0.01 -2.56
C LEU A 19 -23.28 -0.24 -1.20
N ALA A 20 -23.62 -1.32 -0.53
CA ALA A 20 -23.00 -1.69 0.73
C ALA A 20 -21.50 -1.97 0.56
N SER A 21 -21.08 -2.58 -0.52
CA SER A 21 -19.67 -2.82 -0.83
C SER A 21 -18.90 -1.53 -1.01
N ALA A 22 -19.47 -0.54 -1.68
CA ALA A 22 -18.85 0.76 -1.87
C ALA A 22 -18.65 1.49 -0.54
N GLN A 23 -19.59 1.41 0.37
CA GLN A 23 -19.48 2.00 1.71
C GLN A 23 -18.38 1.35 2.55
N THR A 24 -18.17 0.06 2.40
CA THR A 24 -17.15 -0.67 3.13
C THR A 24 -15.74 -0.24 2.70
N SER A 25 -15.52 0.08 1.43
CA SER A 25 -14.23 0.52 0.94
C SER A 25 -13.80 1.88 1.47
N GLU A 26 -14.73 2.77 1.78
CA GLU A 26 -14.41 4.07 2.36
C GLU A 26 -13.83 3.96 3.77
N LYS A 27 -14.23 2.96 4.54
CA LYS A 27 -13.73 2.74 5.89
C LYS A 27 -12.30 2.25 5.93
N SER A 28 -11.76 1.79 4.82
CA SER A 28 -10.41 1.24 4.75
C SER A 28 -9.32 2.29 4.53
N THR A 29 -9.66 3.57 4.48
CA THR A 29 -8.74 4.65 4.16
C THR A 29 -8.02 5.27 5.36
N SER A 30 -8.25 4.80 6.60
CA SER A 30 -7.51 5.34 7.75
C SER A 30 -6.01 5.01 7.64
N PRO A 31 -5.11 5.98 7.96
CA PRO A 31 -3.66 5.77 7.82
C PRO A 31 -3.16 4.54 8.56
N LYS A 32 -3.59 4.36 9.79
CA LYS A 32 -3.19 3.21 10.62
C LYS A 32 -3.56 1.89 9.96
N ARG A 33 -4.74 1.80 9.38
CA ARG A 33 -5.22 0.58 8.73
C ARG A 33 -4.45 0.28 7.45
N LEU A 34 -4.17 1.30 6.67
CA LEU A 34 -3.36 1.17 5.45
C LEU A 34 -1.96 0.65 5.78
N TYR A 35 -1.34 1.20 6.80
CA TYR A 35 -0.02 0.74 7.24
C TYR A 35 -0.05 -0.73 7.69
N GLN A 36 -1.01 -1.10 8.54
CA GLN A 36 -1.14 -2.47 9.05
C GLN A 36 -1.41 -3.47 7.93
N GLU A 37 -2.28 -3.11 6.99
CA GLU A 37 -2.59 -3.95 5.83
C GLU A 37 -1.35 -4.16 4.96
N GLY A 38 -0.66 -3.07 4.63
CA GLY A 38 0.57 -3.13 3.85
C GLY A 38 1.65 -3.94 4.53
N GLN A 39 1.85 -3.74 5.83
CA GLN A 39 2.83 -4.49 6.62
C GLN A 39 2.51 -5.99 6.63
N THR A 40 1.25 -6.33 6.84
CA THR A 40 0.82 -7.74 6.86
C THR A 40 1.08 -8.42 5.52
N LEU A 41 0.69 -7.76 4.43
CA LEU A 41 0.91 -8.28 3.08
C LEU A 41 2.40 -8.42 2.76
N PHE A 42 3.21 -7.45 3.19
CA PHE A 42 4.66 -7.52 3.01
C PHE A 42 5.26 -8.71 3.77
N GLN A 43 4.85 -8.93 5.02
CA GLN A 43 5.32 -10.07 5.83
C GLN A 43 4.91 -11.42 5.21
N GLN A 44 3.77 -11.46 4.55
CA GLN A 44 3.30 -12.63 3.82
C GLN A 44 3.98 -12.80 2.45
N LYS A 45 4.92 -11.93 2.12
CA LYS A 45 5.61 -11.89 0.82
C LYS A 45 4.67 -11.62 -0.36
N ALA A 46 3.50 -11.06 -0.08
CA ALA A 46 2.55 -10.61 -1.10
C ALA A 46 2.92 -9.20 -1.56
N TYR A 47 4.10 -9.06 -2.16
CA TYR A 47 4.71 -7.76 -2.46
C TYR A 47 3.86 -6.89 -3.38
N ALA A 48 3.32 -7.48 -4.44
CA ALA A 48 2.48 -6.74 -5.37
C ALA A 48 1.23 -6.17 -4.68
N ALA A 49 0.60 -6.95 -3.81
CA ALA A 49 -0.59 -6.53 -3.06
C ALA A 49 -0.25 -5.50 -1.98
N ALA A 50 0.96 -5.56 -1.41
CA ALA A 50 1.40 -4.64 -0.37
C ALA A 50 1.64 -3.21 -0.88
N ILE A 51 1.96 -3.04 -2.16
CA ILE A 51 2.31 -1.73 -2.72
C ILE A 51 1.17 -0.74 -2.59
N SER A 52 -0.05 -1.11 -2.95
CA SER A 52 -1.20 -0.20 -2.95
C SER A 52 -1.49 0.42 -1.58
N PRO A 53 -1.67 -0.36 -0.50
CA PRO A 53 -1.92 0.23 0.82
C PRO A 53 -0.72 1.01 1.36
N LEU A 54 0.51 0.58 1.11
CA LEU A 54 1.70 1.31 1.56
C LEU A 54 1.87 2.65 0.84
N GLN A 55 1.64 2.69 -0.47
CA GLN A 55 1.67 3.95 -1.21
C GLN A 55 0.57 4.89 -0.74
N ALA A 56 -0.63 4.37 -0.52
CA ALA A 56 -1.74 5.17 -0.02
C ALA A 56 -1.41 5.76 1.36
N TYR A 57 -0.76 4.99 2.23
CA TYR A 57 -0.29 5.46 3.54
C TYR A 57 0.72 6.60 3.39
N VAL A 58 1.74 6.42 2.58
CA VAL A 58 2.82 7.41 2.40
C VAL A 58 2.28 8.72 1.80
N ARG A 59 1.25 8.65 0.96
CA ARG A 59 0.62 9.82 0.35
C ARG A 59 -0.36 10.54 1.26
N GLN A 60 -0.67 10.02 2.44
CA GLN A 60 -1.60 10.67 3.36
C GLN A 60 -1.07 12.04 3.79
N MET A 61 -1.97 12.99 3.80
CA MET A 61 -1.70 14.35 4.24
C MET A 61 -2.67 14.72 5.36
N ASN A 62 -2.25 15.63 6.21
CA ASN A 62 -3.14 16.16 7.23
C ASN A 62 -4.18 17.13 6.60
N ALA A 63 -5.08 17.65 7.43
CA ALA A 63 -6.13 18.57 6.99
C ALA A 63 -5.58 19.84 6.31
N ASP A 64 -4.33 20.22 6.61
CA ASP A 64 -3.67 21.40 6.04
C ASP A 64 -2.93 21.10 4.73
N GLY A 65 -3.06 19.88 4.22
CA GLY A 65 -2.39 19.46 2.99
C GLY A 65 -0.89 19.19 3.14
N LYS A 66 -0.38 19.08 4.36
CA LYS A 66 1.01 18.74 4.66
C LYS A 66 1.15 17.25 4.89
N PRO A 67 2.31 16.66 4.56
CA PRO A 67 2.54 15.26 4.89
C PRO A 67 2.35 15.00 6.39
N LEU A 68 1.87 13.79 6.72
CA LEU A 68 1.78 13.39 8.12
C LEU A 68 3.16 13.41 8.77
N PRO A 69 3.22 13.67 10.10
CA PRO A 69 4.49 13.63 10.81
C PRO A 69 5.22 12.32 10.62
N ASP A 70 6.54 12.39 10.47
CA ASP A 70 7.36 11.19 10.40
C ASP A 70 7.45 10.55 11.79
N THR A 71 6.68 9.49 11.97
CA THR A 71 6.61 8.73 13.22
C THR A 71 7.48 7.47 13.20
N GLY A 72 8.36 7.36 12.22
CA GLY A 72 9.09 6.11 11.98
C GLY A 72 8.28 5.10 11.18
N GLU A 73 6.96 5.08 11.30
CA GLU A 73 6.10 4.21 10.48
C GLU A 73 6.17 4.58 9.00
N ARG A 74 6.27 5.87 8.71
CA ARG A 74 6.41 6.33 7.33
C ARG A 74 7.71 5.84 6.72
N GLN A 75 8.81 5.94 7.45
CA GLN A 75 10.10 5.42 7.01
C GLN A 75 10.03 3.92 6.77
N GLU A 76 9.39 3.17 7.68
CA GLU A 76 9.18 1.72 7.52
C GLU A 76 8.31 1.40 6.30
N ALA A 77 7.26 2.17 6.05
CA ALA A 77 6.41 1.99 4.87
C ALA A 77 7.22 2.21 3.58
N GLU A 78 8.02 3.26 3.53
CA GLU A 78 8.87 3.54 2.38
C GLU A 78 9.94 2.45 2.20
N TYR A 79 10.51 1.94 3.29
CA TYR A 79 11.43 0.81 3.23
C TYR A 79 10.76 -0.43 2.64
N MET A 80 9.57 -0.77 3.11
CA MET A 80 8.81 -1.90 2.57
C MET A 80 8.49 -1.73 1.09
N LEU A 81 8.18 -0.51 0.66
CA LEU A 81 7.92 -0.20 -0.75
C LEU A 81 9.15 -0.45 -1.64
N VAL A 82 10.33 0.03 -1.23
CA VAL A 82 11.53 -0.17 -2.04
C VAL A 82 11.99 -1.62 -2.04
N CYS A 83 11.81 -2.34 -0.94
CA CYS A 83 12.07 -3.77 -0.88
C CYS A 83 11.10 -4.56 -1.76
N ALA A 84 9.81 -4.21 -1.74
CA ALA A 84 8.81 -4.83 -2.60
C ALA A 84 9.13 -4.62 -4.08
N ALA A 85 9.56 -3.42 -4.46
CA ALA A 85 9.98 -3.14 -5.82
C ALA A 85 11.17 -4.03 -6.23
N TYR A 86 12.14 -4.22 -5.34
CA TYR A 86 13.26 -5.12 -5.59
C TYR A 86 12.80 -6.57 -5.80
N GLU A 87 11.94 -7.07 -4.92
CA GLU A 87 11.42 -8.44 -5.01
C GLU A 87 10.58 -8.68 -6.27
N LEU A 88 9.87 -7.65 -6.73
CA LEU A 88 9.09 -7.68 -7.96
C LEU A 88 9.94 -7.46 -9.22
N ARG A 89 11.25 -7.30 -9.06
CA ARG A 89 12.21 -7.07 -10.16
C ARG A 89 11.90 -5.82 -10.97
N ASP A 90 11.43 -4.78 -10.28
CA ASP A 90 11.26 -3.47 -10.90
C ASP A 90 12.61 -2.96 -11.38
N PRO A 91 12.75 -2.54 -12.66
CA PRO A 91 14.02 -2.04 -13.17
C PRO A 91 14.53 -0.79 -12.46
N GLN A 92 13.65 -0.04 -11.79
CA GLN A 92 14.02 1.15 -11.02
C GLN A 92 14.35 0.84 -9.56
N SER A 93 14.27 -0.42 -9.13
CA SER A 93 14.39 -0.79 -7.72
C SER A 93 15.73 -0.37 -7.10
N ILE A 94 16.82 -0.46 -7.85
CA ILE A 94 18.15 -0.08 -7.34
C ILE A 94 18.23 1.43 -7.11
N ASP A 95 17.69 2.21 -8.01
CA ASP A 95 17.64 3.67 -7.85
C ASP A 95 16.73 4.06 -6.67
N LEU A 96 15.61 3.35 -6.49
CA LEU A 96 14.73 3.55 -5.34
C LEU A 96 15.42 3.22 -4.01
N LEU A 97 16.18 2.13 -3.98
CA LEU A 97 16.95 1.75 -2.79
C LEU A 97 18.01 2.81 -2.44
N ARG A 98 18.72 3.31 -3.43
CA ARG A 98 19.71 4.39 -3.24
C ARG A 98 19.05 5.68 -2.75
N ALA A 99 17.94 6.07 -3.37
CA ALA A 99 17.19 7.25 -2.97
C ALA A 99 16.71 7.14 -1.52
N PHE A 100 16.28 5.96 -1.10
CA PHE A 100 15.90 5.72 0.29
C PHE A 100 17.07 5.94 1.26
N LEU A 101 18.27 5.44 0.92
CA LEU A 101 19.47 5.67 1.74
C LEU A 101 19.85 7.14 1.81
N ASP A 102 19.69 7.88 0.71
CA ASP A 102 19.99 9.30 0.66
C ASP A 102 19.03 10.10 1.55
N GLU A 103 17.77 9.72 1.58
CA GLU A 103 16.75 10.36 2.40
C GLU A 103 16.88 9.99 3.89
N TYR A 104 17.20 8.71 4.17
CA TYR A 104 17.30 8.19 5.53
C TYR A 104 18.69 7.58 5.78
N PRO A 105 19.75 8.39 5.87
CA PRO A 105 21.11 7.87 6.00
C PRO A 105 21.35 7.08 7.30
N ASP A 106 20.57 7.37 8.35
CA ASP A 106 20.69 6.71 9.66
C ASP A 106 19.71 5.53 9.82
N THR A 107 19.13 5.03 8.73
CA THR A 107 18.16 3.95 8.80
C THR A 107 18.77 2.67 9.40
N PRO A 108 18.06 1.97 10.30
CA PRO A 108 18.52 0.65 10.78
C PRO A 108 18.55 -0.41 9.69
N HIS A 109 17.93 -0.16 8.54
CA HIS A 109 17.90 -1.08 7.40
C HIS A 109 19.05 -0.91 6.42
N ALA A 110 20.01 -0.01 6.69
CA ALA A 110 21.09 0.33 5.75
C ALA A 110 21.86 -0.91 5.27
N ASN A 111 22.25 -1.80 6.19
CA ASN A 111 23.00 -3.00 5.83
C ASN A 111 22.20 -3.91 4.91
N ARG A 112 20.92 -4.06 5.16
CA ARG A 112 20.03 -4.87 4.29
C ARG A 112 19.93 -4.27 2.89
N ILE A 113 19.80 -2.95 2.82
CA ILE A 113 19.68 -2.25 1.54
C ILE A 113 20.99 -2.37 0.73
N TYR A 114 22.14 -2.19 1.37
CA TYR A 114 23.43 -2.39 0.71
C TYR A 114 23.59 -3.82 0.18
N ALA A 115 23.13 -4.81 0.95
CA ALA A 115 23.16 -6.19 0.51
C ALA A 115 22.27 -6.43 -0.72
N LEU A 116 21.09 -5.82 -0.76
CA LEU A 116 20.19 -5.92 -1.93
C LEU A 116 20.82 -5.27 -3.17
N ILE A 117 21.39 -4.09 -3.01
CA ILE A 117 22.08 -3.40 -4.09
C ILE A 117 23.25 -4.24 -4.61
N ALA A 118 24.08 -4.77 -3.72
CA ALA A 118 25.20 -5.61 -4.09
C ALA A 118 24.74 -6.87 -4.84
N SER A 119 23.68 -7.52 -4.36
CA SER A 119 23.13 -8.72 -4.98
C SER A 119 22.68 -8.48 -6.42
N SER A 120 22.20 -7.28 -6.72
CA SER A 120 21.73 -6.94 -8.06
C SER A 120 22.84 -6.95 -9.11
N TYR A 121 24.10 -6.76 -8.71
CA TYR A 121 25.24 -6.77 -9.62
C TYR A 121 25.76 -8.17 -9.94
N PHE A 122 25.37 -9.18 -9.16
CA PHE A 122 25.79 -10.57 -9.37
C PHE A 122 24.75 -11.42 -10.10
N PHE A 123 23.57 -10.94 -10.24
CA PHE A 123 22.46 -11.59 -10.92
C PHE A 123 21.84 -10.64 -11.94
#